data_59a0031fb7e58b400bb434412516caed
#
_entry.id   59a0031fb7e58b400bb434412516caed
#
_cell.length_a   1.000
_cell.length_b   1.000
_cell.length_c   1.000
_cell.angle_alpha   90.00
_cell.angle_beta   90.00
_cell.angle_gamma   90.00
#
_symmetry.space_group_name_H-M   'P 1'
#
loop_
_entity.id
_entity.type
_entity.pdbx_description
1 polymer ?
#
loop_
_entity_poly.entity_id
_entity_poly.type
_entity_poly.pdbx_seq_one_letter_code
_entity_poly.pdbx_strand_id
1 'polypeptide(L)'
;VYIMENITKYLIKSTVKKSEVKAWEETVMLPTYEIGKEEKNPVFIEKRVYQGSSGVVYPYPVVEKICDEKKEKAYRAVFLENEYLKIMILPELGGRVQMAYDKIKQRHFVYYNQVIKPALVGLTGPWISGGIEFNWPQHHRPSTYLLTECTIEEFPDGSVTVWCSEVERMFRTKGMAGFTLYPGKAYLEIKAKVYNRTSLPQTFLWWANPAVVVHKDCLLYTSPSPRDRSV
;
A
#
# COMPACT_ATOMS: atom_id res chain seq x y z
N VAL A 1 9.05 -21.28 -14.76
CA VAL A 1 7.75 -21.99 -14.75
C VAL A 1 7.07 -21.78 -13.39
N TYR A 2 7.74 -21.98 -12.27
CA TYR A 2 7.18 -21.82 -10.90
C TYR A 2 6.69 -20.40 -10.55
N ILE A 3 7.26 -19.37 -11.17
CA ILE A 3 6.89 -17.96 -10.95
C ILE A 3 5.55 -17.61 -11.63
N MET A 4 5.23 -18.25 -12.76
CA MET A 4 3.98 -17.98 -13.48
C MET A 4 2.76 -18.62 -12.81
N GLU A 5 2.90 -19.77 -12.14
CA GLU A 5 1.78 -20.46 -11.48
C GLU A 5 1.22 -19.69 -10.28
N ASN A 6 2.05 -19.00 -9.51
CA ASN A 6 1.59 -18.19 -8.38
C ASN A 6 0.86 -16.90 -8.80
N ILE A 7 1.22 -16.31 -9.93
CA ILE A 7 0.52 -15.13 -10.49
C ILE A 7 -0.92 -15.49 -10.86
N THR A 8 -1.09 -16.67 -11.43
CA THR A 8 -2.37 -17.16 -11.95
C THR A 8 -3.35 -17.51 -10.83
N LYS A 9 -2.84 -17.97 -9.70
CA LYS A 9 -3.67 -18.50 -8.59
C LYS A 9 -4.71 -17.53 -8.05
N TYR A 10 -4.37 -16.26 -7.91
CA TYR A 10 -5.28 -15.23 -7.41
C TYR A 10 -6.05 -14.50 -8.51
N LEU A 11 -5.69 -14.71 -9.78
CA LEU A 11 -6.30 -14.03 -10.92
C LEU A 11 -7.41 -14.84 -11.60
N ILE A 12 -7.33 -16.18 -11.60
CA ILE A 12 -8.11 -17.08 -12.47
C ILE A 12 -9.60 -17.21 -12.08
N LYS A 13 -10.00 -16.93 -10.85
CA LYS A 13 -11.42 -17.01 -10.49
C LYS A 13 -12.02 -15.62 -10.39
N SER A 14 -12.58 -15.10 -11.50
CA SER A 14 -13.56 -14.03 -11.41
C SER A 14 -14.84 -14.60 -10.79
N THR A 15 -15.21 -14.06 -9.64
CA THR A 15 -16.43 -14.44 -8.93
C THR A 15 -17.57 -13.45 -9.14
N VAL A 16 -17.35 -12.41 -9.96
CA VAL A 16 -18.21 -11.25 -10.08
C VAL A 16 -19.00 -11.29 -11.38
N LYS A 17 -20.29 -11.06 -11.30
CA LYS A 17 -21.19 -10.91 -12.45
C LYS A 17 -21.03 -9.53 -13.11
N LYS A 18 -21.59 -9.37 -14.31
CA LYS A 18 -21.64 -8.08 -14.99
C LYS A 18 -22.36 -7.05 -14.13
N SER A 19 -21.80 -5.86 -14.01
CA SER A 19 -22.33 -4.76 -13.19
C SER A 19 -22.45 -5.05 -11.69
N GLU A 20 -21.58 -5.90 -11.17
CA GLU A 20 -21.49 -6.22 -9.76
C GLU A 20 -20.12 -5.78 -9.21
N VAL A 21 -20.07 -5.31 -7.97
CA VAL A 21 -18.83 -5.09 -7.22
C VAL A 21 -18.86 -5.95 -5.97
N LYS A 22 -17.75 -6.61 -5.67
CA LYS A 22 -17.59 -7.41 -4.44
C LYS A 22 -16.32 -7.05 -3.72
N ALA A 23 -16.38 -7.07 -2.39
CA ALA A 23 -15.21 -7.09 -1.55
C ALA A 23 -15.30 -8.26 -0.57
N TRP A 24 -14.17 -8.90 -0.29
CA TRP A 24 -14.08 -10.01 0.65
C TRP A 24 -12.68 -10.13 1.26
N GLU A 25 -12.60 -10.83 2.35
CA GLU A 25 -11.33 -11.17 2.99
C GLU A 25 -10.92 -12.59 2.64
N GLU A 26 -9.63 -12.80 2.42
CA GLU A 26 -9.06 -14.11 2.13
C GLU A 26 -7.62 -14.18 2.66
N THR A 27 -7.22 -15.37 3.12
CA THR A 27 -5.82 -15.61 3.46
C THR A 27 -5.03 -15.95 2.20
N VAL A 28 -3.97 -15.18 1.95
CA VAL A 28 -3.04 -15.40 0.84
C VAL A 28 -1.66 -15.78 1.36
N MET A 29 -1.01 -16.72 0.67
CA MET A 29 0.38 -17.10 0.96
C MET A 29 1.31 -16.34 0.02
N LEU A 30 2.20 -15.52 0.58
CA LEU A 30 3.16 -14.74 -0.18
C LEU A 30 4.59 -15.04 0.26
N PRO A 31 5.50 -15.24 -0.70
CA PRO A 31 6.93 -15.37 -0.40
C PRO A 31 7.43 -14.11 0.31
N THR A 32 8.00 -14.27 1.48
CA THR A 32 8.33 -13.14 2.36
C THR A 32 9.73 -13.29 2.95
N TYR A 33 10.51 -12.22 2.92
CA TYR A 33 11.68 -12.03 3.77
C TYR A 33 11.22 -11.30 5.02
N GLU A 34 11.23 -11.99 6.15
CA GLU A 34 10.70 -11.43 7.39
C GLU A 34 11.59 -10.33 7.96
N ILE A 35 10.99 -9.45 8.74
CA ILE A 35 11.72 -8.45 9.51
C ILE A 35 12.36 -9.09 10.75
N GLY A 36 13.45 -8.52 11.21
CA GLY A 36 14.07 -8.87 12.48
C GLY A 36 13.25 -8.40 13.67
N LYS A 37 13.88 -8.49 14.84
CA LYS A 37 13.27 -8.06 16.11
C LYS A 37 12.93 -6.56 16.07
N GLU A 38 11.75 -6.22 16.56
CA GLU A 38 11.33 -4.84 16.80
C GLU A 38 11.96 -4.28 18.07
N GLU A 39 12.65 -3.16 17.97
CA GLU A 39 13.09 -2.38 19.13
C GLU A 39 11.99 -1.40 19.52
N LYS A 40 11.45 -1.56 20.72
CA LYS A 40 10.30 -0.78 21.22
C LYS A 40 10.70 0.39 22.13
N ASN A 41 11.94 0.42 22.57
CA ASN A 41 12.47 1.52 23.36
C ASN A 41 12.71 2.75 22.47
N PRO A 42 12.68 3.95 23.04
CA PRO A 42 13.08 5.14 22.30
C PRO A 42 14.48 4.96 21.72
N VAL A 43 14.62 5.13 20.42
CA VAL A 43 15.89 5.01 19.72
C VAL A 43 16.28 6.40 19.20
N PHE A 44 17.46 6.87 19.60
CA PHE A 44 18.04 8.13 19.09
C PHE A 44 18.73 7.83 17.76
N ILE A 45 18.05 8.13 16.64
CA ILE A 45 18.51 7.77 15.30
C ILE A 45 19.13 9.00 14.64
N GLU A 46 20.26 9.45 15.08
CA GLU A 46 20.90 10.65 14.53
C GLU A 46 21.37 10.53 13.07
N LYS A 47 21.67 9.31 12.61
CA LYS A 47 22.29 9.08 11.30
C LYS A 47 21.44 8.30 10.30
N ARG A 48 20.19 7.98 10.62
CA ARG A 48 19.28 7.18 9.75
C ARG A 48 18.20 7.99 9.10
N VAL A 49 18.22 9.28 9.28
CA VAL A 49 17.28 10.21 8.71
C VAL A 49 17.79 10.70 7.37
N TYR A 50 16.98 10.52 6.35
CA TYR A 50 17.23 11.20 5.09
C TYR A 50 16.71 12.64 5.18
N GLN A 51 17.19 13.47 4.27
CA GLN A 51 16.86 14.89 4.22
C GLN A 51 15.33 15.10 4.28
N GLY A 52 14.91 15.95 5.22
CA GLY A 52 13.51 16.28 5.43
C GLY A 52 12.76 15.39 6.44
N SER A 53 13.41 14.38 7.04
CA SER A 53 12.85 13.56 8.10
C SER A 53 13.18 14.15 9.48
N SER A 54 12.24 14.02 10.44
CA SER A 54 12.51 14.42 11.84
C SER A 54 13.45 13.47 12.58
N GLY A 55 13.61 12.24 12.09
CA GLY A 55 14.38 11.19 12.75
C GLY A 55 13.77 10.60 14.01
N VAL A 56 12.74 11.20 14.51
CA VAL A 56 12.05 10.76 15.74
C VAL A 56 10.77 10.04 15.35
N VAL A 57 10.69 8.75 15.66
CA VAL A 57 9.54 7.90 15.30
C VAL A 57 8.85 7.27 16.52
N TYR A 58 9.37 7.52 17.74
CA TYR A 58 8.72 7.04 18.95
C TYR A 58 7.26 7.54 19.02
N PRO A 59 6.27 6.71 19.35
CA PRO A 59 6.38 5.36 19.92
C PRO A 59 6.29 4.20 18.92
N TYR A 60 6.61 4.41 17.66
CA TYR A 60 6.69 3.29 16.71
C TYR A 60 7.96 2.46 16.95
N PRO A 61 7.86 1.11 16.83
CA PRO A 61 9.03 0.26 16.94
C PRO A 61 9.97 0.46 15.75
N VAL A 62 11.26 0.28 15.97
CA VAL A 62 12.29 0.36 14.93
C VAL A 62 12.82 -1.05 14.64
N VAL A 63 13.02 -1.35 13.37
CA VAL A 63 13.62 -2.60 12.89
C VAL A 63 14.91 -2.30 12.16
N GLU A 64 15.97 -3.00 12.52
CA GLU A 64 17.31 -2.79 12.00
C GLU A 64 17.84 -3.93 11.14
N LYS A 65 17.05 -5.01 11.02
CA LYS A 65 17.46 -6.21 10.28
C LYS A 65 16.30 -6.76 9.46
N ILE A 66 16.62 -7.21 8.26
CA ILE A 66 15.78 -8.04 7.41
C ILE A 66 16.39 -9.43 7.34
N CYS A 67 15.59 -10.48 7.44
CA CYS A 67 16.06 -11.86 7.31
C CYS A 67 16.45 -12.16 5.86
N ASP A 68 17.46 -13.00 5.67
CA ASP A 68 17.98 -13.37 4.35
C ASP A 68 17.25 -14.59 3.75
N GLU A 69 16.45 -15.28 4.57
CA GLU A 69 15.68 -16.44 4.13
C GLU A 69 14.26 -16.04 3.71
N LYS A 70 13.88 -16.53 2.54
CA LYS A 70 12.53 -16.39 2.01
C LYS A 70 11.65 -17.54 2.49
N LYS A 71 10.50 -17.22 3.07
CA LYS A 71 9.51 -18.20 3.56
C LYS A 71 8.12 -17.84 3.04
N GLU A 72 7.27 -18.83 2.87
CA GLU A 72 5.85 -18.59 2.62
C GLU A 72 5.19 -18.09 3.90
N LYS A 73 4.57 -16.92 3.83
CA LYS A 73 3.87 -16.30 4.96
C LYS A 73 2.43 -16.04 4.60
N ALA A 74 1.54 -16.36 5.53
CA ALA A 74 0.12 -16.06 5.40
C ALA A 74 -0.14 -14.59 5.70
N TYR A 75 -0.91 -13.92 4.84
CA TYR A 75 -1.41 -12.57 5.03
C TYR A 75 -2.92 -12.56 4.89
N ARG A 76 -3.58 -11.75 5.71
CA ARG A 76 -4.96 -11.37 5.47
C ARG A 76 -4.99 -10.38 4.32
N ALA A 77 -5.61 -10.75 3.21
CA ALA A 77 -5.83 -9.87 2.08
C ALA A 77 -7.30 -9.45 2.02
N VAL A 78 -7.56 -8.20 1.67
CA VAL A 78 -8.88 -7.72 1.28
C VAL A 78 -8.89 -7.57 -0.22
N PHE A 79 -9.76 -8.31 -0.88
CA PHE A 79 -9.99 -8.20 -2.32
C PHE A 79 -11.16 -7.26 -2.60
N LEU A 80 -11.03 -6.51 -3.68
CA LEU A 80 -12.08 -5.67 -4.24
C LEU A 80 -12.13 -5.91 -5.74
N GLU A 81 -13.28 -6.34 -6.28
CA GLU A 81 -13.38 -6.79 -7.65
C GLU A 81 -14.69 -6.33 -8.31
N ASN A 82 -14.59 -5.92 -9.57
CA ASN A 82 -15.72 -5.78 -10.48
C ASN A 82 -15.44 -6.51 -11.81
N GLU A 83 -16.27 -6.36 -12.82
CA GLU A 83 -16.07 -7.02 -14.12
C GLU A 83 -14.76 -6.63 -14.84
N TYR A 84 -14.17 -5.48 -14.51
CA TYR A 84 -12.95 -4.95 -15.16
C TYR A 84 -11.70 -5.12 -14.35
N LEU A 85 -11.77 -4.92 -13.04
CA LEU A 85 -10.62 -4.78 -12.16
C LEU A 85 -10.67 -5.77 -11.00
N LYS A 86 -9.50 -6.25 -10.59
CA LYS A 86 -9.30 -6.99 -9.35
C LYS A 86 -8.15 -6.39 -8.57
N ILE A 87 -8.44 -5.99 -7.34
CA ILE A 87 -7.52 -5.29 -6.43
C ILE A 87 -7.26 -6.17 -5.22
N MET A 88 -6.02 -6.26 -4.77
CA MET A 88 -5.65 -6.91 -3.51
C MET A 88 -5.00 -5.88 -2.59
N ILE A 89 -5.53 -5.75 -1.41
CA ILE A 89 -5.10 -4.84 -0.36
C ILE A 89 -4.53 -5.68 0.78
N LEU A 90 -3.40 -5.28 1.36
CA LEU A 90 -2.76 -5.96 2.47
C LEU A 90 -2.81 -5.09 3.74
N PRO A 91 -3.78 -5.32 4.65
CA PRO A 91 -3.89 -4.60 5.91
C PRO A 91 -2.63 -4.68 6.77
N GLU A 92 -2.00 -5.85 6.85
CA GLU A 92 -0.81 -6.08 7.66
C GLU A 92 0.43 -5.34 7.17
N LEU A 93 0.40 -4.85 5.94
CA LEU A 93 1.49 -4.09 5.32
C LEU A 93 1.05 -2.64 5.03
N GLY A 94 0.49 -1.98 6.05
CA GLY A 94 0.10 -0.59 5.99
C GLY A 94 -1.18 -0.33 5.17
N GLY A 95 -1.99 -1.33 4.86
CA GLY A 95 -3.21 -1.16 4.06
C GLY A 95 -2.92 -0.74 2.61
N ARG A 96 -1.77 -1.14 2.07
CA ARG A 96 -1.36 -0.85 0.70
C ARG A 96 -2.19 -1.62 -0.32
N VAL A 97 -2.35 -1.06 -1.50
CA VAL A 97 -2.74 -1.83 -2.68
C VAL A 97 -1.52 -2.62 -3.14
N GLN A 98 -1.53 -3.94 -2.96
CA GLN A 98 -0.42 -4.80 -3.36
C GLN A 98 -0.52 -5.22 -4.81
N MET A 99 -1.74 -5.46 -5.30
CA MET A 99 -2.02 -5.89 -6.67
C MET A 99 -3.19 -5.09 -7.23
N ALA A 100 -3.07 -4.65 -8.47
CA ALA A 100 -4.16 -4.03 -9.21
C ALA A 100 -4.14 -4.55 -10.67
N TYR A 101 -5.08 -5.41 -11.00
CA TYR A 101 -5.14 -6.15 -12.25
C TYR A 101 -6.30 -5.68 -13.13
N ASP A 102 -5.98 -5.36 -14.38
CA ASP A 102 -6.93 -5.07 -15.46
C ASP A 102 -7.28 -6.39 -16.17
N LYS A 103 -8.52 -6.85 -16.00
CA LYS A 103 -9.00 -8.12 -16.54
C LYS A 103 -9.19 -8.07 -18.06
N ILE A 104 -9.42 -6.89 -18.63
CA ILE A 104 -9.61 -6.70 -20.06
C ILE A 104 -8.26 -6.73 -20.79
N LYS A 105 -7.29 -5.97 -20.27
CA LYS A 105 -5.94 -5.92 -20.83
C LYS A 105 -5.04 -7.06 -20.36
N GLN A 106 -5.53 -7.86 -19.40
CA GLN A 106 -4.81 -8.99 -18.78
C GLN A 106 -3.41 -8.60 -18.29
N ARG A 107 -3.35 -7.46 -17.58
CA ARG A 107 -2.10 -6.94 -17.02
C ARG A 107 -2.33 -6.20 -15.71
N HIS A 108 -1.29 -6.14 -14.88
CA HIS A 108 -1.27 -5.23 -13.74
C HIS A 108 -1.07 -3.79 -14.23
N PHE A 109 -1.86 -2.86 -13.72
CA PHE A 109 -1.68 -1.42 -14.02
C PHE A 109 -0.82 -0.70 -12.97
N VAL A 110 -0.44 -1.41 -11.90
CA VAL A 110 0.66 -1.03 -10.99
C VAL A 110 1.72 -2.14 -11.00
N TYR A 111 2.95 -1.83 -10.65
CA TYR A 111 3.98 -2.84 -10.50
C TYR A 111 3.62 -3.81 -9.37
N TYR A 112 3.28 -5.04 -9.72
CA TYR A 112 2.98 -6.10 -8.77
C TYR A 112 4.26 -6.78 -8.31
N ASN A 113 4.72 -6.45 -7.10
CA ASN A 113 5.83 -7.15 -6.48
C ASN A 113 5.30 -8.43 -5.82
N GLN A 114 5.69 -9.57 -6.37
CA GLN A 114 5.20 -10.90 -5.96
C GLN A 114 5.89 -11.45 -4.72
N VAL A 115 6.93 -10.77 -4.27
CA VAL A 115 7.72 -11.13 -3.09
C VAL A 115 7.70 -9.96 -2.12
N ILE A 116 7.36 -10.22 -0.89
CA ILE A 116 7.48 -9.23 0.18
C ILE A 116 8.94 -9.21 0.64
N LYS A 117 9.71 -8.28 0.09
CA LYS A 117 11.12 -8.09 0.44
C LYS A 117 11.34 -6.66 0.91
N PRO A 118 11.34 -6.42 2.22
CA PRO A 118 11.59 -5.09 2.77
C PRO A 118 13.02 -4.62 2.52
N ALA A 119 13.18 -3.29 2.44
CA ALA A 119 14.46 -2.62 2.53
C ALA A 119 14.44 -1.69 3.76
N LEU A 120 15.60 -1.45 4.38
CA LEU A 120 15.71 -0.59 5.57
C LEU A 120 15.86 0.88 5.16
N VAL A 121 14.85 1.41 4.48
CA VAL A 121 14.82 2.80 3.99
C VAL A 121 13.64 3.61 4.53
N GLY A 122 12.70 2.96 5.23
CA GLY A 122 11.59 3.64 5.90
C GLY A 122 12.02 4.29 7.23
N LEU A 123 11.18 5.17 7.78
CA LEU A 123 11.45 5.84 9.06
C LEU A 123 11.66 4.87 10.22
N THR A 124 10.92 3.77 10.26
CA THR A 124 11.05 2.71 11.27
C THR A 124 11.87 1.51 10.80
N GLY A 125 12.44 1.58 9.60
CA GLY A 125 13.24 0.55 8.96
C GLY A 125 12.54 -0.06 7.74
N PRO A 126 11.61 -1.00 7.90
CA PRO A 126 11.06 -1.74 6.77
C PRO A 126 10.19 -0.88 5.85
N TRP A 127 10.46 -0.99 4.56
CA TRP A 127 9.67 -0.42 3.48
C TRP A 127 9.68 -1.38 2.29
N ILE A 128 8.57 -1.54 1.60
CA ILE A 128 8.48 -2.40 0.41
C ILE A 128 8.05 -1.60 -0.82
N SER A 129 8.66 -1.93 -1.96
CA SER A 129 8.31 -1.37 -3.26
C SER A 129 7.12 -2.10 -3.91
N GLY A 130 6.61 -1.54 -4.98
CA GLY A 130 5.50 -2.10 -5.75
C GLY A 130 4.13 -1.65 -5.24
N GLY A 131 3.07 -1.92 -6.02
CA GLY A 131 1.72 -1.55 -5.67
C GLY A 131 1.50 -0.05 -5.51
N ILE A 132 0.68 0.32 -4.53
CA ILE A 132 0.47 1.71 -4.13
C ILE A 132 0.60 1.82 -2.62
N GLU A 133 1.54 2.63 -2.16
CA GLU A 133 1.70 3.03 -0.77
C GLU A 133 0.90 4.31 -0.50
N PHE A 134 0.30 4.42 0.69
CA PHE A 134 -0.45 5.61 1.12
C PHE A 134 0.18 6.19 2.37
N ASN A 135 0.41 7.49 2.38
CA ASN A 135 1.21 8.18 3.39
C ASN A 135 0.49 9.36 4.02
N TRP A 136 0.63 9.49 5.32
CA TRP A 136 0.19 10.58 6.20
C TRP A 136 0.88 10.47 7.57
N PRO A 137 0.83 11.47 8.47
CA PRO A 137 0.48 12.89 8.25
C PRO A 137 1.60 13.65 7.58
N GLN A 138 2.78 13.06 7.48
CA GLN A 138 4.01 13.61 6.92
C GLN A 138 4.82 12.46 6.31
N HIS A 139 5.63 12.71 5.29
CA HIS A 139 6.57 11.77 4.66
C HIS A 139 6.01 10.36 4.36
N HIS A 140 6.88 9.40 4.11
CA HIS A 140 6.54 7.98 4.24
C HIS A 140 6.16 7.71 5.68
N ARG A 141 4.95 7.21 5.91
CA ARG A 141 4.49 7.06 7.28
C ARG A 141 5.27 5.97 8.02
N PRO A 142 5.53 6.14 9.33
CA PRO A 142 6.24 5.14 10.14
C PRO A 142 5.57 3.76 10.15
N SER A 143 4.25 3.73 9.99
CA SER A 143 3.43 2.50 9.99
C SER A 143 3.27 1.83 8.62
N THR A 144 4.06 2.21 7.62
CA THR A 144 3.94 1.64 6.26
C THR A 144 4.08 0.10 6.21
N TYR A 145 4.72 -0.48 7.23
CA TYR A 145 4.92 -1.93 7.39
C TYR A 145 4.21 -2.48 8.65
N LEU A 146 3.18 -1.83 9.13
CA LEU A 146 2.40 -2.24 10.29
C LEU A 146 0.93 -2.48 9.91
N LEU A 147 0.24 -3.21 10.79
CA LEU A 147 -1.18 -3.48 10.63
C LEU A 147 -2.00 -2.19 10.61
N THR A 148 -2.88 -2.09 9.62
CA THR A 148 -3.87 -1.04 9.46
C THR A 148 -5.27 -1.64 9.56
N GLU A 149 -6.19 -0.95 10.23
CA GLU A 149 -7.60 -1.36 10.27
C GLU A 149 -8.23 -1.22 8.89
N CYS A 150 -8.98 -2.24 8.47
CA CYS A 150 -9.74 -2.21 7.23
C CYS A 150 -11.23 -2.45 7.48
N THR A 151 -12.06 -1.71 6.74
CA THR A 151 -13.52 -1.82 6.76
C THR A 151 -14.05 -1.80 5.33
N ILE A 152 -15.03 -2.66 5.05
CA ILE A 152 -15.75 -2.69 3.78
C ILE A 152 -17.04 -1.91 3.94
N GLU A 153 -17.31 -0.96 3.04
CA GLU A 153 -18.53 -0.15 3.00
C GLU A 153 -19.19 -0.32 1.64
N GLU A 154 -20.45 -0.79 1.65
CA GLU A 154 -21.28 -0.96 0.47
C GLU A 154 -22.26 0.19 0.35
N PHE A 155 -22.49 0.69 -0.87
CA PHE A 155 -23.34 1.82 -1.13
C PHE A 155 -24.59 1.43 -1.95
N PRO A 156 -25.70 2.21 -1.85
CA PRO A 156 -26.93 1.92 -2.59
C PRO A 156 -26.79 1.93 -4.11
N ASP A 157 -25.80 2.61 -4.66
CA ASP A 157 -25.48 2.61 -6.09
C ASP A 157 -24.71 1.36 -6.55
N GLY A 158 -24.50 0.41 -5.63
CA GLY A 158 -23.75 -0.82 -5.88
C GLY A 158 -22.23 -0.65 -5.84
N SER A 159 -21.72 0.54 -5.58
CA SER A 159 -20.29 0.74 -5.37
C SER A 159 -19.86 0.18 -4.02
N VAL A 160 -18.59 -0.23 -3.94
CA VAL A 160 -17.99 -0.75 -2.71
C VAL A 160 -16.68 -0.04 -2.46
N THR A 161 -16.47 0.39 -1.22
CA THR A 161 -15.23 1.00 -0.77
C THR A 161 -14.57 0.16 0.32
N VAL A 162 -13.30 -0.14 0.15
CA VAL A 162 -12.45 -0.67 1.21
C VAL A 162 -11.69 0.50 1.83
N TRP A 163 -11.94 0.75 3.11
CA TRP A 163 -11.25 1.77 3.88
C TRP A 163 -10.13 1.17 4.71
N CYS A 164 -8.91 1.69 4.56
CA CYS A 164 -7.79 1.40 5.44
C CYS A 164 -7.48 2.64 6.27
N SER A 165 -7.44 2.51 7.58
CA SER A 165 -7.29 3.64 8.48
C SER A 165 -6.40 3.35 9.67
N GLU A 166 -5.77 4.40 10.18
CA GLU A 166 -5.08 4.35 11.47
C GLU A 166 -5.18 5.67 12.22
N VAL A 167 -5.07 5.60 13.53
CA VAL A 167 -4.70 6.75 14.36
C VAL A 167 -3.18 6.66 14.53
N GLU A 168 -2.45 7.56 13.87
CA GLU A 168 -1.00 7.53 13.96
C GLU A 168 -0.54 7.94 15.38
N ARG A 169 0.57 7.33 15.82
CA ARG A 169 0.94 7.33 17.24
C ARG A 169 1.72 8.57 17.68
N MET A 170 2.32 9.32 16.75
CA MET A 170 3.17 10.47 17.05
C MET A 170 2.35 11.72 17.34
N PHE A 171 1.42 12.07 16.47
CA PHE A 171 0.60 13.28 16.53
C PHE A 171 -0.86 12.99 16.83
N ARG A 172 -1.27 11.70 16.85
CA ARG A 172 -2.63 11.22 17.14
C ARG A 172 -3.69 11.71 16.15
N THR A 173 -3.26 12.08 14.96
CA THR A 173 -4.17 12.37 13.85
C THR A 173 -4.67 11.06 13.23
N LYS A 174 -5.86 11.07 12.64
CA LYS A 174 -6.39 9.91 11.93
C LYS A 174 -6.29 10.14 10.43
N GLY A 175 -5.63 9.23 9.73
CA GLY A 175 -5.60 9.17 8.28
C GLY A 175 -6.35 7.95 7.77
N MET A 176 -6.95 8.09 6.59
CA MET A 176 -7.65 7.00 5.90
C MET A 176 -7.36 7.07 4.41
N ALA A 177 -7.20 5.88 3.81
CA ALA A 177 -7.24 5.69 2.36
C ALA A 177 -8.42 4.78 2.02
N GLY A 178 -9.27 5.20 1.09
CA GLY A 178 -10.41 4.44 0.60
C GLY A 178 -10.21 4.04 -0.85
N PHE A 179 -10.54 2.80 -1.18
CA PHE A 179 -10.44 2.22 -2.51
C PHE A 179 -11.83 1.86 -2.97
N THR A 180 -12.32 2.52 -4.00
CA THR A 180 -13.71 2.33 -4.48
C THR A 180 -13.72 1.79 -5.90
N LEU A 181 -14.49 0.74 -6.11
CA LEU A 181 -14.92 0.31 -7.43
C LEU A 181 -16.43 0.56 -7.62
N TYR A 182 -16.79 0.81 -8.84
CA TYR A 182 -18.16 1.06 -9.27
C TYR A 182 -18.62 -0.01 -10.25
N PRO A 183 -19.92 -0.38 -10.25
CA PRO A 183 -20.49 -1.22 -11.30
C PRO A 183 -20.28 -0.57 -12.68
N GLY A 184 -19.86 -1.36 -13.65
CA GLY A 184 -19.71 -0.88 -15.03
C GLY A 184 -18.57 0.11 -15.28
N LYS A 185 -17.63 0.32 -14.32
CA LYS A 185 -16.52 1.27 -14.46
C LYS A 185 -15.15 0.58 -14.38
N ALA A 186 -14.26 0.97 -15.28
CA ALA A 186 -12.91 0.42 -15.41
C ALA A 186 -11.83 1.32 -14.77
N TYR A 187 -12.13 1.91 -13.60
CA TYR A 187 -11.16 2.69 -12.83
C TYR A 187 -11.28 2.40 -11.33
N LEU A 188 -10.17 2.53 -10.63
CA LEU A 188 -10.10 2.53 -9.17
C LEU A 188 -10.10 3.98 -8.69
N GLU A 189 -11.12 4.36 -7.92
CA GLU A 189 -11.13 5.65 -7.23
C GLU A 189 -10.41 5.54 -5.90
N ILE A 190 -9.53 6.50 -5.62
CA ILE A 190 -8.81 6.59 -4.35
C ILE A 190 -9.35 7.80 -3.58
N LYS A 191 -9.81 7.55 -2.37
CA LYS A 191 -10.37 8.54 -1.46
C LYS A 191 -9.45 8.75 -0.28
N ALA A 192 -9.38 9.97 0.24
CA ALA A 192 -8.67 10.30 1.47
C ALA A 192 -9.63 10.93 2.48
N LYS A 193 -9.50 10.53 3.73
CA LYS A 193 -10.13 11.22 4.87
C LYS A 193 -9.08 11.47 5.93
N VAL A 194 -9.09 12.67 6.48
CA VAL A 194 -8.14 13.08 7.50
C VAL A 194 -8.89 13.77 8.64
N TYR A 195 -8.50 13.44 9.86
CA TYR A 195 -9.16 13.96 11.06
C TYR A 195 -8.10 14.47 12.03
N ASN A 196 -8.21 15.75 12.40
CA ASN A 196 -7.50 16.26 13.55
C ASN A 196 -8.28 15.87 14.81
N ARG A 197 -7.70 14.98 15.60
CA ARG A 197 -8.27 14.48 16.86
C ARG A 197 -7.67 15.19 18.09
N THR A 198 -6.91 16.24 17.86
CA THR A 198 -6.25 17.02 18.90
C THR A 198 -6.91 18.40 19.04
N SER A 199 -6.67 19.07 20.16
CA SER A 199 -7.17 20.43 20.41
C SER A 199 -6.37 21.54 19.71
N LEU A 200 -5.24 21.18 19.10
CA LEU A 200 -4.34 22.13 18.44
C LEU A 200 -4.37 21.96 16.92
N PRO A 201 -4.15 23.01 16.15
CA PRO A 201 -3.92 22.89 14.71
C PRO A 201 -2.77 21.93 14.42
N GLN A 202 -2.94 21.08 13.39
CA GLN A 202 -1.93 20.12 12.95
C GLN A 202 -1.61 20.35 11.48
N THR A 203 -0.33 20.21 11.12
CA THR A 203 0.09 20.13 9.73
C THR A 203 -0.23 18.74 9.21
N PHE A 204 -0.76 18.67 8.00
CA PHE A 204 -1.14 17.42 7.37
C PHE A 204 -0.67 17.34 5.92
N LEU A 205 -0.03 16.23 5.60
CA LEU A 205 0.29 15.84 4.24
C LEU A 205 -0.29 14.45 3.99
N TRP A 206 -1.05 14.30 2.91
CA TRP A 206 -1.50 12.99 2.43
C TRP A 206 -1.06 12.82 0.98
N TRP A 207 -0.52 11.66 0.65
CA TRP A 207 -0.09 11.36 -0.71
C TRP A 207 -0.05 9.85 -0.96
N ALA A 208 -0.15 9.48 -2.23
CA ALA A 208 -0.03 8.13 -2.72
C ALA A 208 1.27 7.97 -3.52
N ASN A 209 1.89 6.80 -3.40
CA ASN A 209 3.11 6.44 -4.10
C ASN A 209 2.86 5.22 -4.99
N PRO A 210 2.26 5.38 -6.19
CA PRO A 210 2.05 4.29 -7.11
C PRO A 210 3.35 3.89 -7.79
N ALA A 211 3.65 2.58 -7.80
CA ALA A 211 4.73 2.01 -8.58
C ALA A 211 4.24 1.59 -9.95
N VAL A 212 5.01 1.86 -10.98
CA VAL A 212 4.71 1.45 -12.36
C VAL A 212 5.85 0.64 -12.94
N VAL A 213 5.53 -0.25 -13.88
CA VAL A 213 6.55 -0.98 -14.62
C VAL A 213 7.23 -0.04 -15.61
N VAL A 214 8.55 -0.01 -15.57
CA VAL A 214 9.36 0.75 -16.52
C VAL A 214 9.92 -0.21 -17.58
N HIS A 215 9.62 0.07 -18.85
CA HIS A 215 10.15 -0.64 -20.00
C HIS A 215 11.07 0.29 -20.79
N LYS A 216 11.98 -0.29 -21.59
CA LYS A 216 12.91 0.48 -22.42
C LYS A 216 12.20 1.45 -23.39
N ASP A 217 10.97 1.14 -23.77
CA ASP A 217 10.14 1.96 -24.65
C ASP A 217 9.11 2.80 -23.86
N CYS A 218 9.34 3.03 -22.56
CA CYS A 218 8.44 3.76 -21.70
C CYS A 218 8.54 5.28 -21.93
N LEU A 219 7.38 5.93 -22.11
CA LEU A 219 7.29 7.36 -22.35
C LEU A 219 7.57 8.26 -21.13
N LEU A 220 7.98 7.70 -19.99
CA LEU A 220 8.38 8.50 -18.83
C LEU A 220 9.49 9.52 -19.12
N TYR A 221 10.30 9.27 -20.15
CA TYR A 221 11.36 10.17 -20.61
C TYR A 221 10.81 11.37 -21.43
N THR A 222 9.57 11.34 -21.86
CA THR A 222 8.99 12.37 -22.72
C THR A 222 8.14 13.40 -21.98
N SER A 223 7.86 13.17 -20.70
CA SER A 223 7.24 14.18 -19.83
C SER A 223 8.33 15.03 -19.19
N PRO A 224 8.52 16.29 -19.61
CA PRO A 224 9.50 17.15 -18.97
C PRO A 224 9.09 17.36 -17.51
N SER A 225 9.93 16.88 -16.60
CA SER A 225 9.82 17.23 -15.19
C SER A 225 10.08 18.73 -15.01
N PRO A 226 9.45 19.42 -14.06
CA PRO A 226 9.82 20.79 -13.71
C PRO A 226 11.30 21.00 -13.42
N ARG A 227 12.02 19.92 -13.04
CA ARG A 227 13.47 19.93 -12.82
C ARG A 227 14.28 19.90 -14.12
N ASP A 228 13.72 19.41 -15.23
CA ASP A 228 14.41 19.32 -16.51
C ASP A 228 14.41 20.66 -17.27
N ARG A 229 13.80 21.71 -16.71
CA ARG A 229 13.78 23.07 -17.26
C ARG A 229 14.89 23.97 -16.72
N SER A 230 15.77 23.45 -15.90
CA SER A 230 16.88 24.20 -15.29
C SER A 230 18.21 23.98 -16.02
N VAL A 231 18.19 23.86 -17.35
CA VAL A 231 19.39 23.90 -18.20
C VAL A 231 19.29 25.08 -19.15
#